data_ec9f0a72f5e11a7233e67f6d7717c080
#
_entry.id   ec9f0a72f5e11a7233e67f6d7717c080
#
_cell.length_a   1.000
_cell.length_b   1.000
_cell.length_c   1.000
_cell.angle_alpha   90.00
_cell.angle_beta   90.00
_cell.angle_gamma   90.00
#
_symmetry.space_group_name_H-M   'P 1'
#
loop_
_entity.id
_entity.type
_entity.pdbx_description
1 polymer ?
#
loop_
_entity_poly.entity_id
_entity_poly.type
_entity_poly.pdbx_seq_one_letter_code
_entity_poly.pdbx_strand_id
1 'polypeptide(L)'
;ESIGVKKFKIASRTCLEKDPYSSETLKRKSLTKKLIFISMGMGGNKKKILRIFKKNKPVFCYCISEYPLEFKKIKWNEAIKYDGFSDHTEGIVAPILYCILKKQKKIKLVYIEKHVKLKNSKGPDANVSIDTEEFREMISYIRMIEKIKI
;
A
#
# COMPACT_ATOMS: atom_id res chain seq x y z
N GLU A 1 -2.05 -19.15 -8.71
CA GLU A 1 -3.52 -19.06 -8.92
C GLU A 1 -4.24 -20.34 -8.51
N SER A 2 -3.64 -21.50 -8.66
CA SER A 2 -4.18 -22.81 -8.24
C SER A 2 -4.52 -22.89 -6.74
N ILE A 3 -3.87 -22.10 -5.88
CA ILE A 3 -4.08 -22.05 -4.42
C ILE A 3 -5.16 -21.03 -3.99
N GLY A 4 -6.00 -20.54 -4.91
CA GLY A 4 -7.12 -19.66 -4.59
C GLY A 4 -6.78 -18.21 -4.23
N VAL A 5 -5.59 -17.70 -4.54
CA VAL A 5 -5.20 -16.30 -4.29
C VAL A 5 -6.18 -15.35 -4.97
N LYS A 6 -6.75 -14.43 -4.20
CA LYS A 6 -7.75 -13.44 -4.66
C LYS A 6 -7.17 -12.05 -4.91
N LYS A 7 -6.04 -11.74 -4.31
CA LYS A 7 -5.41 -10.40 -4.34
C LYS A 7 -3.91 -10.56 -4.57
N PHE A 8 -3.32 -9.62 -5.30
CA PHE A 8 -1.88 -9.57 -5.51
C PHE A 8 -1.32 -8.21 -5.13
N LYS A 9 -0.10 -8.21 -4.58
CA LYS A 9 0.68 -7.00 -4.35
C LYS A 9 1.86 -6.97 -5.31
N ILE A 10 2.09 -5.82 -5.92
CA ILE A 10 3.25 -5.53 -6.76
C ILE A 10 4.07 -4.43 -6.07
N ALA A 11 5.32 -4.73 -5.78
CA ALA A 11 6.24 -3.80 -5.13
C ALA A 11 6.67 -2.67 -6.07
N SER A 12 7.10 -1.55 -5.50
CA SER A 12 7.57 -0.37 -6.23
C SER A 12 8.70 -0.68 -7.22
N ARG A 13 9.61 -1.58 -6.83
CA ARG A 13 10.74 -2.01 -7.66
C ARG A 13 10.31 -2.61 -9.00
N THR A 14 9.27 -3.43 -9.00
CA THR A 14 8.73 -4.05 -10.22
C THR A 14 8.19 -3.00 -11.21
N CYS A 15 7.76 -1.85 -10.71
CA CYS A 15 7.23 -0.76 -11.56
C CYS A 15 8.31 0.00 -12.33
N LEU A 16 9.59 -0.22 -12.05
CA LEU A 16 10.70 0.37 -12.78
C LEU A 16 10.98 -0.35 -14.09
N GLU A 17 10.53 -1.58 -14.22
CA GLU A 17 10.74 -2.44 -15.41
C GLU A 17 12.21 -2.52 -15.86
N LYS A 18 13.14 -2.53 -14.89
CA LYS A 18 14.60 -2.58 -15.15
C LYS A 18 15.10 -3.97 -15.54
N ASP A 19 14.24 -4.97 -15.43
CA ASP A 19 14.53 -6.37 -15.74
C ASP A 19 13.34 -7.01 -16.49
N PRO A 20 13.55 -8.06 -17.30
CA PRO A 20 12.50 -8.70 -18.10
C PRO A 20 11.40 -9.33 -17.25
N TYR A 21 11.71 -9.81 -16.05
CA TYR A 21 10.74 -10.44 -15.15
C TYR A 21 9.72 -9.42 -14.61
N SER A 22 10.15 -8.19 -14.37
CA SER A 22 9.28 -7.09 -13.96
C SER A 22 8.20 -6.77 -14.99
N SER A 23 8.59 -6.62 -16.25
CA SER A 23 7.66 -6.38 -17.35
C SER A 23 6.71 -7.55 -17.56
N GLU A 24 7.21 -8.79 -17.50
CA GLU A 24 6.41 -9.99 -17.62
C GLU A 24 5.41 -10.10 -16.45
N THR A 25 5.84 -9.84 -15.22
CA THR A 25 4.98 -9.83 -14.03
C THR A 25 3.82 -8.87 -14.21
N LEU A 26 4.06 -7.64 -14.64
CA LEU A 26 3.02 -6.64 -14.88
C LEU A 26 2.02 -7.15 -15.95
N LYS A 27 2.51 -7.67 -17.07
CA LYS A 27 1.68 -8.22 -18.15
C LYS A 27 0.83 -9.39 -17.66
N ARG A 28 1.42 -10.40 -17.01
CA ARG A 28 0.70 -11.58 -16.50
C ARG A 28 -0.37 -11.17 -15.48
N LYS A 29 -0.04 -10.27 -14.54
CA LYS A 29 -1.01 -9.84 -13.53
C LYS A 29 -2.14 -9.00 -14.13
N SER A 30 -1.89 -8.24 -15.19
CA SER A 30 -2.93 -7.48 -15.89
C SER A 30 -4.00 -8.34 -16.55
N LEU A 31 -3.68 -9.60 -16.87
CA LEU A 31 -4.62 -10.54 -17.46
C LEU A 31 -5.50 -11.25 -16.41
N THR A 32 -5.17 -11.16 -15.15
CA THR A 32 -5.98 -11.77 -14.08
C THR A 32 -7.22 -10.92 -13.82
N LYS A 33 -8.30 -11.57 -13.34
CA LYS A 33 -9.49 -10.87 -12.81
C LYS A 33 -9.38 -10.57 -11.31
N LYS A 34 -8.15 -10.62 -10.76
CA LYS A 34 -7.90 -10.45 -9.33
C LYS A 34 -7.63 -8.99 -8.99
N LEU A 35 -7.85 -8.63 -7.73
CA LEU A 35 -7.51 -7.31 -7.22
C LEU A 35 -5.99 -7.16 -7.13
N ILE A 36 -5.47 -6.10 -7.76
CA ILE A 36 -4.03 -5.83 -7.82
C ILE A 36 -3.72 -4.53 -7.09
N PHE A 37 -2.80 -4.58 -6.14
CA PHE A 37 -2.24 -3.42 -5.46
C PHE A 37 -0.83 -3.14 -5.97
N ILE A 38 -0.53 -1.88 -6.29
CA ILE A 38 0.76 -1.48 -6.84
C ILE A 38 1.32 -0.32 -6.02
N SER A 39 2.45 -0.52 -5.33
CA SER A 39 3.18 0.56 -4.66
C SER A 39 4.00 1.37 -5.65
N MET A 40 4.02 2.71 -5.46
CA MET A 40 4.63 3.66 -6.40
C MET A 40 5.87 4.37 -5.84
N GLY A 41 6.49 3.84 -4.79
CA GLY A 41 7.55 4.49 -4.00
C GLY A 41 8.88 4.71 -4.70
N MET A 42 9.11 4.08 -5.85
CA MET A 42 10.36 4.22 -6.60
C MET A 42 10.17 4.96 -7.93
N GLY A 43 9.07 5.69 -8.12
CA GLY A 43 8.88 6.54 -9.30
C GLY A 43 8.45 5.82 -10.58
N GLY A 44 7.78 4.68 -10.49
CA GLY A 44 7.20 3.99 -11.64
C GLY A 44 6.20 4.86 -12.42
N ASN A 45 6.13 4.67 -13.74
CA ASN A 45 5.25 5.45 -14.61
C ASN A 45 3.80 4.93 -14.55
N LYS A 46 2.94 5.60 -13.79
CA LYS A 46 1.52 5.25 -13.61
C LYS A 46 0.75 5.16 -14.93
N LYS A 47 1.01 6.08 -15.88
CA LYS A 47 0.34 6.07 -17.20
C LYS A 47 0.74 4.83 -18.01
N LYS A 48 2.03 4.45 -17.98
CA LYS A 48 2.51 3.24 -18.65
C LYS A 48 1.88 2.00 -18.05
N ILE A 49 1.84 1.90 -16.72
CA ILE A 49 1.21 0.77 -16.01
C ILE A 49 -0.28 0.68 -16.36
N LEU A 50 -1.03 1.77 -16.37
CA LEU A 50 -2.44 1.78 -16.75
C LEU A 50 -2.68 1.28 -18.19
N ARG A 51 -1.75 1.53 -19.12
CA ARG A 51 -1.84 0.98 -20.49
C ARG A 51 -1.70 -0.54 -20.51
N ILE A 52 -0.90 -1.11 -19.61
CA ILE A 52 -0.76 -2.56 -19.45
C ILE A 52 -2.02 -3.15 -18.84
N PHE A 53 -2.58 -2.48 -17.82
CA PHE A 53 -3.75 -2.93 -17.05
C PHE A 53 -5.10 -2.48 -17.65
N LYS A 54 -5.28 -2.58 -18.97
CA LYS A 54 -6.51 -2.14 -19.65
C LYS A 54 -7.78 -2.82 -19.16
N LYS A 55 -7.71 -4.12 -18.81
CA LYS A 55 -8.86 -4.95 -18.43
C LYS A 55 -9.02 -5.08 -16.91
N ASN A 56 -8.03 -4.73 -16.13
CA ASN A 56 -8.02 -4.93 -14.69
C ASN A 56 -7.35 -3.71 -14.03
N LYS A 57 -8.14 -2.69 -13.70
CA LYS A 57 -7.62 -1.45 -13.11
C LYS A 57 -7.00 -1.72 -11.75
N PRO A 58 -5.68 -1.48 -11.56
CA PRO A 58 -5.03 -1.71 -10.28
C PRO A 58 -5.32 -0.58 -9.29
N VAL A 59 -5.20 -0.89 -8.00
CA VAL A 59 -5.17 0.07 -6.91
C VAL A 59 -3.75 0.56 -6.73
N PHE A 60 -3.52 1.83 -6.92
CA PHE A 60 -2.22 2.43 -6.68
C PHE A 60 -2.08 2.87 -5.23
N CYS A 61 -0.99 2.46 -4.59
CA CYS A 61 -0.65 2.84 -3.23
C CYS A 61 0.46 3.91 -3.24
N TYR A 62 0.22 5.02 -2.52
CA TYR A 62 1.30 5.92 -2.16
C TYR A 62 2.32 5.16 -1.33
N CYS A 63 3.58 5.38 -1.60
CA CYS A 63 4.67 4.69 -0.94
C CYS A 63 5.94 5.54 -1.05
N ILE A 64 6.76 5.54 -0.03
CA ILE A 64 8.15 5.98 -0.07
C ILE A 64 9.00 4.79 0.32
N SER A 65 9.93 4.39 -0.55
CA SER A 65 10.77 3.21 -0.34
C SER A 65 12.00 3.54 0.52
N GLU A 66 11.72 3.92 1.77
CA GLU A 66 12.71 4.20 2.83
C GLU A 66 12.28 3.41 4.08
N TYR A 67 13.23 2.77 4.77
CA TYR A 67 12.99 1.83 5.87
C TYR A 67 13.97 2.08 7.04
N PRO A 68 13.57 2.67 8.16
CA PRO A 68 12.27 3.30 8.40
C PRO A 68 12.08 4.61 7.65
N LEU A 69 10.83 4.96 7.37
CA LEU A 69 10.47 6.24 6.79
C LEU A 69 10.21 7.27 7.89
N GLU A 70 10.88 8.40 7.82
CA GLU A 70 10.57 9.53 8.69
C GLU A 70 9.20 10.13 8.34
N PHE A 71 8.35 10.29 9.35
CA PHE A 71 6.98 10.80 9.20
C PHE A 71 6.90 12.14 8.44
N LYS A 72 7.85 13.06 8.70
CA LYS A 72 7.90 14.39 8.06
C LYS A 72 8.13 14.36 6.54
N LYS A 73 8.64 13.24 6.00
CA LYS A 73 8.87 13.05 4.56
C LYS A 73 7.60 12.71 3.78
N ILE A 74 6.52 12.36 4.46
CA ILE A 74 5.25 12.03 3.82
C ILE A 74 4.62 13.30 3.27
N LYS A 75 4.44 13.33 1.95
CA LYS A 75 3.73 14.42 1.26
C LYS A 75 2.23 14.13 1.30
N TRP A 76 1.55 14.51 2.37
CA TRP A 76 0.15 14.17 2.62
C TRP A 76 -0.79 14.60 1.50
N ASN A 77 -0.60 15.80 0.92
CA ASN A 77 -1.39 16.28 -0.22
C ASN A 77 -1.23 15.41 -1.48
N GLU A 78 -0.12 14.70 -1.62
CA GLU A 78 0.08 13.71 -2.68
C GLU A 78 -0.46 12.34 -2.27
N ALA A 79 -0.22 11.93 -1.03
CA ALA A 79 -0.64 10.63 -0.53
C ALA A 79 -2.15 10.44 -0.66
N ILE A 80 -2.94 11.45 -0.31
CA ILE A 80 -4.41 11.40 -0.39
C ILE A 80 -4.98 11.29 -1.81
N LYS A 81 -4.18 11.51 -2.85
CA LYS A 81 -4.57 11.29 -4.26
C LYS A 81 -4.53 9.81 -4.67
N TYR A 82 -3.95 8.95 -3.84
CA TYR A 82 -3.89 7.51 -4.07
C TYR A 82 -5.03 6.80 -3.36
N ASP A 83 -5.43 5.63 -3.88
CA ASP A 83 -6.48 4.81 -3.26
C ASP A 83 -5.94 3.95 -2.12
N GLY A 84 -4.62 3.75 -2.05
CA GLY A 84 -3.93 3.01 -1.02
C GLY A 84 -2.70 3.72 -0.47
N PHE A 85 -2.26 3.28 0.70
CA PHE A 85 -1.06 3.73 1.38
C PHE A 85 -0.24 2.52 1.83
N SER A 86 0.98 2.43 1.33
CA SER A 86 1.97 1.42 1.72
C SER A 86 2.96 2.10 2.65
N ASP A 87 2.80 1.84 3.94
CA ASP A 87 3.47 2.55 5.02
C ASP A 87 4.75 1.86 5.49
N HIS A 88 5.82 2.65 5.61
CA HIS A 88 7.12 2.24 6.13
C HIS A 88 7.57 3.08 7.33
N THR A 89 6.67 3.85 7.94
CA THR A 89 6.97 4.55 9.20
C THR A 89 6.97 3.57 10.38
N GLU A 90 7.54 3.98 11.49
CA GLU A 90 7.41 3.26 12.75
C GLU A 90 5.99 3.43 13.32
N GLY A 91 5.47 2.40 13.98
CA GLY A 91 4.17 2.41 14.64
C GLY A 91 2.97 2.54 13.70
N ILE A 92 1.86 3.07 14.22
CA ILE A 92 0.54 3.02 13.58
C ILE A 92 -0.05 4.40 13.21
N VAL A 93 0.66 5.48 13.53
CA VAL A 93 0.13 6.86 13.38
C VAL A 93 -0.10 7.24 11.92
N ALA A 94 0.85 6.95 11.03
CA ALA A 94 0.74 7.36 9.63
C ALA A 94 -0.46 6.71 8.90
N PRO A 95 -0.69 5.40 8.98
CA PRO A 95 -1.87 4.79 8.37
C PRO A 95 -3.19 5.30 8.95
N ILE A 96 -3.25 5.58 10.25
CA ILE A 96 -4.44 6.17 10.89
C ILE A 96 -4.70 7.58 10.34
N LEU A 97 -3.68 8.44 10.31
CA LEU A 97 -3.80 9.79 9.76
C LEU A 97 -4.22 9.77 8.29
N TYR A 98 -3.66 8.85 7.48
CA TYR A 98 -4.09 8.69 6.10
C TYR A 98 -5.59 8.39 6.00
N CYS A 99 -6.12 7.51 6.84
CA CYS A 99 -7.54 7.20 6.87
C CYS A 99 -8.40 8.42 7.25
N ILE A 100 -7.97 9.22 8.23
CA ILE A 100 -8.66 10.47 8.63
C ILE A 100 -8.72 11.44 7.46
N LEU A 101 -7.58 11.71 6.82
CA LEU A 101 -7.49 12.64 5.69
C LEU A 101 -8.34 12.18 4.50
N LYS A 102 -8.36 10.89 4.21
CA LYS A 102 -9.22 10.32 3.15
C LYS A 102 -10.69 10.43 3.51
N LYS A 103 -11.06 10.23 4.78
CA LYS A 103 -12.43 10.39 5.27
C LYS A 103 -12.93 11.82 5.10
N GLN A 104 -12.12 12.82 5.47
CA GLN A 104 -12.43 14.24 5.26
C GLN A 104 -12.70 14.58 3.78
N LYS A 105 -12.07 13.86 2.84
CA LYS A 105 -12.34 13.99 1.40
C LYS A 105 -13.53 13.16 0.91
N LYS A 106 -14.31 12.55 1.82
CA LYS A 106 -15.48 11.70 1.53
C LYS A 106 -15.16 10.49 0.63
N ILE A 107 -13.94 9.97 0.70
CA ILE A 107 -13.51 8.79 -0.05
C ILE A 107 -13.90 7.54 0.74
N LYS A 108 -14.74 6.70 0.14
CA LYS A 108 -15.36 5.55 0.83
C LYS A 108 -14.45 4.35 1.00
N LEU A 109 -13.45 4.20 0.12
CA LEU A 109 -12.60 3.00 0.11
C LEU A 109 -11.14 3.39 0.20
N VAL A 110 -10.46 2.82 1.18
CA VAL A 110 -9.05 3.05 1.46
C VAL A 110 -8.36 1.72 1.68
N TYR A 111 -7.16 1.58 1.15
CA TYR A 111 -6.33 0.41 1.34
C TYR A 111 -5.07 0.77 2.10
N ILE A 112 -4.78 0.02 3.14
CA ILE A 112 -3.55 0.16 3.93
C ILE A 112 -2.73 -1.11 3.78
N GLU A 113 -1.44 -0.93 3.55
CA GLU A 113 -0.42 -1.97 3.65
C GLU A 113 0.56 -1.55 4.74
N LYS A 114 0.83 -2.45 5.66
CA LYS A 114 1.76 -2.26 6.76
C LYS A 114 2.55 -3.54 6.99
N HIS A 115 3.83 -3.43 7.23
CA HIS A 115 4.65 -4.56 7.66
C HIS A 115 4.21 -5.02 9.04
N VAL A 116 4.05 -6.34 9.21
CA VAL A 116 3.64 -6.96 10.47
C VAL A 116 4.66 -8.04 10.85
N LYS A 117 4.97 -8.15 12.13
CA LYS A 117 5.87 -9.15 12.70
C LYS A 117 5.24 -9.84 13.90
N LEU A 118 5.76 -10.97 14.28
CA LEU A 118 5.51 -11.54 15.61
C LEU A 118 6.28 -10.72 16.65
N LYS A 119 5.74 -10.61 17.86
CA LYS A 119 6.41 -9.99 18.99
C LYS A 119 7.81 -10.59 19.14
N ASN A 120 8.81 -9.75 19.30
CA ASN A 120 10.21 -10.13 19.39
C ASN A 120 10.89 -10.69 18.12
N SER A 121 10.21 -10.74 16.99
CA SER A 121 10.85 -11.09 15.70
C SER A 121 11.91 -10.08 15.31
N LYS A 122 13.05 -10.58 14.86
CA LYS A 122 14.16 -9.80 14.31
C LYS A 122 14.19 -10.01 12.79
N GLY A 123 14.57 -8.98 12.05
CA GLY A 123 14.71 -9.06 10.60
C GLY A 123 14.99 -7.69 10.00
N PRO A 124 15.30 -7.58 8.73
CA PRO A 124 15.66 -6.32 8.08
C PRO A 124 14.56 -5.26 8.18
N ASP A 125 13.29 -5.67 8.14
CA ASP A 125 12.14 -4.77 8.20
C ASP A 125 11.50 -4.69 9.59
N ALA A 126 12.18 -5.19 10.65
CA ALA A 126 11.61 -5.24 12.01
C ALA A 126 11.26 -3.85 12.56
N ASN A 127 12.03 -2.82 12.22
CA ASN A 127 11.83 -1.45 12.70
C ASN A 127 10.60 -0.77 12.09
N VAL A 128 10.17 -1.19 10.91
CA VAL A 128 8.97 -0.66 10.24
C VAL A 128 7.75 -1.56 10.41
N SER A 129 7.95 -2.73 11.02
CA SER A 129 6.90 -3.70 11.28
C SER A 129 6.27 -3.48 12.63
N ILE A 130 4.95 -3.48 12.66
CA ILE A 130 4.16 -3.50 13.89
C ILE A 130 3.91 -4.94 14.33
N ASP A 131 3.72 -5.16 15.61
CA ASP A 131 3.34 -6.48 16.11
C ASP A 131 1.82 -6.73 15.98
N THR A 132 1.38 -7.91 16.39
CA THR A 132 -0.03 -8.29 16.26
C THR A 132 -0.97 -7.49 17.19
N GLU A 133 -0.47 -6.97 18.30
CA GLU A 133 -1.23 -6.12 19.22
C GLU A 133 -1.40 -4.73 18.63
N GLU A 134 -0.32 -4.11 18.18
CA GLU A 134 -0.33 -2.83 17.46
C GLU A 134 -1.18 -2.91 16.18
N PHE A 135 -1.13 -4.03 15.46
CA PHE A 135 -1.97 -4.24 14.27
C PHE A 135 -3.45 -4.26 14.63
N ARG A 136 -3.83 -4.94 15.71
CA ARG A 136 -5.22 -4.97 16.21
C ARG A 136 -5.68 -3.56 16.61
N GLU A 137 -4.83 -2.83 17.30
CA GLU A 137 -5.09 -1.46 17.72
C GLU A 137 -5.30 -0.53 16.50
N MET A 138 -4.41 -0.59 15.53
CA MET A 138 -4.53 0.17 14.27
C MET A 138 -5.87 -0.10 13.58
N ILE A 139 -6.26 -1.37 13.46
CA ILE A 139 -7.55 -1.75 12.85
C ILE A 139 -8.72 -1.20 13.66
N SER A 140 -8.64 -1.25 14.99
CA SER A 140 -9.69 -0.69 15.87
C SER A 140 -9.89 0.81 15.60
N TYR A 141 -8.82 1.60 15.59
CA TYR A 141 -8.90 3.02 15.28
C TYR A 141 -9.45 3.29 13.87
N ILE A 142 -9.01 2.54 12.86
CA ILE A 142 -9.53 2.70 11.50
C ILE A 142 -11.04 2.41 11.45
N ARG A 143 -11.52 1.38 12.16
CA ARG A 143 -12.96 1.07 12.25
C ARG A 143 -13.75 2.13 13.01
N MET A 144 -13.15 2.77 14.01
CA MET A 144 -13.76 3.93 14.68
C MET A 144 -13.89 5.12 13.72
N ILE A 145 -12.83 5.43 12.96
CA ILE A 145 -12.84 6.50 11.96
C ILE A 145 -13.93 6.26 10.91
N GLU A 146 -14.12 5.03 10.45
CA GLU A 146 -15.18 4.68 9.48
C GLU A 146 -16.58 5.06 9.97
N LYS A 147 -16.84 5.00 11.28
CA LYS A 147 -18.13 5.29 11.90
C LYS A 147 -18.38 6.78 12.15
N ILE A 148 -17.33 7.62 12.18
CA ILE A 148 -17.48 9.05 12.41
C ILE A 148 -18.26 9.67 11.23
N LYS A 149 -19.29 10.44 11.52
CA LYS A 149 -19.99 11.26 10.53
C LYS A 149 -19.25 12.60 10.41
N ILE A 150 -18.66 12.89 9.28
CA ILE A 150 -17.99 14.17 8.94
C ILE A 150 -18.75 14.82 7.80
#